data_742649afc6a9217f4c19c3d131a66e48
#
_entry.id   742649afc6a9217f4c19c3d131a66e48
#
_cell.length_a   1.000
_cell.length_b   1.000
_cell.length_c   1.000
_cell.angle_alpha   90.00
_cell.angle_beta   90.00
_cell.angle_gamma   90.00
#
_symmetry.space_group_name_H-M   'P 1'
#
loop_
_entity.id
_entity.type
_entity.pdbx_description
1 polymer ?
#
loop_
_entity_poly.entity_id
_entity_poly.type
_entity_poly.pdbx_seq_one_letter_code
_entity_poly.pdbx_strand_id
1 'polypeptide(L)'
;MEQYLINLIDRMLDDSDQNMVAGYDGSKTISWKATREAEKLTEEKYVEQIIEFIEKEKNKKKRNKAYFVLYKIAKNIDNLKATKFLIKRIENETDKYILMSMLDGIAELNKSEETDLTNIIKATENEKWQMRHSAIGALKNTSSVIAENQILKILQNTEDKFNIIYSISSLYNIGTEKSIPILEKYLASRTRDIKSGAENAINEIRKRK
;
A
#
# COMPACT_ATOMS: atom_id res chain seq x y z
N MET A 1 -2.11 20.43 15.07
CA MET A 1 -3.18 19.61 14.44
C MET A 1 -4.52 20.01 15.01
N GLU A 2 -5.53 20.16 14.15
CA GLU A 2 -6.90 20.51 14.58
C GLU A 2 -7.46 19.46 15.56
N GLN A 3 -8.27 19.91 16.54
CA GLN A 3 -8.87 19.03 17.56
C GLN A 3 -9.71 17.91 16.95
N TYR A 4 -10.35 18.18 15.81
CA TYR A 4 -11.11 17.19 15.05
C TYR A 4 -10.25 15.97 14.66
N LEU A 5 -9.05 16.18 14.10
CA LEU A 5 -8.15 15.09 13.68
C LEU A 5 -7.62 14.28 14.88
N ILE A 6 -7.31 14.97 16.00
CA ILE A 6 -6.91 14.31 17.25
C ILE A 6 -8.02 13.38 17.71
N ASN A 7 -9.25 13.91 17.81
CA ASN A 7 -10.42 13.14 18.23
C ASN A 7 -10.73 11.99 17.27
N LEU A 8 -10.53 12.18 15.96
CA LEU A 8 -10.73 11.12 14.97
C LEU A 8 -9.74 9.96 15.18
N ILE A 9 -8.45 10.27 15.35
CA ILE A 9 -7.41 9.28 15.62
C ILE A 9 -7.68 8.53 16.93
N ASP A 10 -8.11 9.25 17.99
CA ASP A 10 -8.42 8.65 19.28
C ASP A 10 -9.63 7.72 19.18
N ARG A 11 -10.70 8.11 18.50
CA ARG A 11 -11.87 7.25 18.22
C ARG A 11 -11.52 6.03 17.38
N MET A 12 -10.56 6.13 16.44
CA MET A 12 -10.09 4.98 15.66
C MET A 12 -9.34 3.94 16.50
N LEU A 13 -8.93 4.31 17.71
CA LEU A 13 -8.27 3.42 18.68
C LEU A 13 -9.20 2.98 19.81
N ASP A 14 -10.42 3.52 19.86
CA ASP A 14 -11.37 3.24 20.91
C ASP A 14 -12.05 1.89 20.66
N ASP A 15 -11.74 0.93 21.53
CA ASP A 15 -12.30 -0.42 21.53
C ASP A 15 -13.25 -0.66 22.73
N SER A 16 -13.61 0.40 23.47
CA SER A 16 -14.41 0.33 24.72
C SER A 16 -15.79 -0.30 24.52
N ASP A 17 -16.35 -0.20 23.31
CA ASP A 17 -17.68 -0.70 22.97
C ASP A 17 -17.65 -2.07 22.23
N GLN A 18 -16.51 -2.69 22.03
CA GLN A 18 -16.39 -3.94 21.27
C GLN A 18 -17.22 -5.08 21.90
N ASN A 19 -17.29 -5.14 23.21
CA ASN A 19 -18.04 -6.16 23.94
C ASN A 19 -19.51 -5.80 24.18
N MET A 20 -19.92 -4.57 23.88
CA MET A 20 -21.28 -4.07 24.10
C MET A 20 -22.20 -4.26 22.89
N VAL A 21 -21.62 -4.56 21.73
CA VAL A 21 -22.37 -4.73 20.48
C VAL A 21 -22.91 -6.16 20.42
N ALA A 22 -24.21 -6.32 20.63
CA ALA A 22 -24.87 -7.62 20.57
C ALA A 22 -24.64 -8.29 19.19
N GLY A 23 -24.21 -9.57 19.21
CA GLY A 23 -23.98 -10.37 18.01
C GLY A 23 -22.66 -10.05 17.29
N TYR A 24 -21.72 -9.33 17.93
CA TYR A 24 -20.41 -9.00 17.35
C TYR A 24 -20.46 -8.29 15.98
N ASP A 25 -21.40 -7.37 15.83
CA ASP A 25 -21.48 -6.52 14.64
C ASP A 25 -20.46 -5.37 14.77
N GLY A 26 -19.20 -5.62 14.38
CA GLY A 26 -18.11 -4.65 14.43
C GLY A 26 -18.41 -3.34 13.70
N SER A 27 -19.39 -3.32 12.78
CA SER A 27 -19.80 -2.12 12.03
C SER A 27 -20.45 -1.04 12.91
N LYS A 28 -20.83 -1.39 14.13
CA LYS A 28 -21.45 -0.48 15.09
C LYS A 28 -20.46 0.17 16.05
N THR A 29 -19.23 -0.33 16.12
CA THR A 29 -18.19 0.16 17.04
C THR A 29 -17.75 1.59 16.74
N ILE A 30 -17.25 2.27 17.78
CA ILE A 30 -16.69 3.63 17.66
C ILE A 30 -15.50 3.61 16.69
N SER A 31 -14.60 2.66 16.84
CA SER A 31 -13.40 2.56 16.02
C SER A 31 -13.72 2.27 14.55
N TRP A 32 -14.72 1.44 14.26
CA TRP A 32 -15.14 1.17 12.88
C TRP A 32 -15.74 2.41 12.22
N LYS A 33 -16.67 3.10 12.92
CA LYS A 33 -17.30 4.33 12.40
C LYS A 33 -16.25 5.42 12.14
N ALA A 34 -15.30 5.61 13.07
CA ALA A 34 -14.20 6.57 12.90
C ALA A 34 -13.29 6.19 11.72
N THR A 35 -13.02 4.91 11.50
CA THR A 35 -12.26 4.45 10.34
C THR A 35 -13.00 4.76 9.03
N ARG A 36 -14.32 4.51 8.95
CA ARG A 36 -15.13 4.88 7.76
C ARG A 36 -15.23 6.39 7.53
N GLU A 37 -15.19 7.18 8.59
CA GLU A 37 -15.10 8.64 8.50
C GLU A 37 -13.75 9.07 7.90
N ALA A 38 -12.65 8.53 8.42
CA ALA A 38 -11.30 8.80 7.92
C ALA A 38 -11.11 8.46 6.44
N GLU A 39 -11.74 7.37 5.96
CA GLU A 39 -11.67 6.95 4.55
C GLU A 39 -12.27 7.95 3.56
N LYS A 40 -13.12 8.86 4.03
CA LYS A 40 -13.83 9.83 3.19
C LYS A 40 -13.21 11.23 3.20
N LEU A 41 -12.15 11.43 3.98
CA LEU A 41 -11.50 12.75 4.10
C LEU A 41 -10.88 13.18 2.78
N THR A 42 -11.11 14.44 2.41
CA THR A 42 -10.62 15.08 1.18
C THR A 42 -9.97 16.43 1.42
N GLU A 43 -9.88 16.87 2.66
CA GLU A 43 -9.40 18.21 3.02
C GLU A 43 -7.88 18.29 2.94
N GLU A 44 -7.36 18.94 1.91
CA GLU A 44 -5.92 19.12 1.68
C GLU A 44 -5.21 19.80 2.86
N LYS A 45 -5.89 20.71 3.56
CA LYS A 45 -5.36 21.40 4.75
C LYS A 45 -4.91 20.44 5.87
N TYR A 46 -5.43 19.21 5.89
CA TYR A 46 -5.08 18.21 6.89
C TYR A 46 -3.73 17.52 6.59
N VAL A 47 -3.29 17.51 5.36
CA VAL A 47 -2.06 16.82 4.96
C VAL A 47 -0.86 17.27 5.80
N GLU A 48 -0.60 18.59 5.85
CA GLU A 48 0.53 19.14 6.60
C GLU A 48 0.41 18.89 8.09
N GLN A 49 -0.78 19.05 8.64
CA GLN A 49 -1.04 18.85 10.06
C GLN A 49 -0.79 17.39 10.49
N ILE A 50 -1.15 16.43 9.63
CA ILE A 50 -0.94 15.00 9.91
C ILE A 50 0.53 14.64 9.75
N ILE A 51 1.23 15.18 8.74
CA ILE A 51 2.67 15.01 8.57
C ILE A 51 3.41 15.46 9.83
N GLU A 52 3.16 16.69 10.29
CA GLU A 52 3.77 17.20 11.51
C GLU A 52 3.45 16.36 12.75
N PHE A 53 2.24 15.82 12.83
CA PHE A 53 1.84 14.94 13.92
C PHE A 53 2.64 13.63 13.87
N ILE A 54 2.72 12.98 12.71
CA ILE A 54 3.46 11.72 12.53
C ILE A 54 4.93 11.89 12.94
N GLU A 55 5.54 13.01 12.61
CA GLU A 55 6.96 13.28 12.92
C GLU A 55 7.22 13.40 14.43
N LYS A 56 6.25 13.91 15.19
CA LYS A 56 6.36 14.16 16.63
C LYS A 56 5.79 13.05 17.50
N GLU A 57 4.88 12.23 16.95
CA GLU A 57 4.11 11.24 17.71
C GLU A 57 4.96 10.01 18.07
N LYS A 58 5.11 9.76 19.37
CA LYS A 58 5.85 8.60 19.90
C LYS A 58 4.99 7.36 20.08
N ASN A 59 3.67 7.54 20.29
CA ASN A 59 2.76 6.43 20.43
C ASN A 59 2.54 5.76 19.06
N LYS A 60 3.06 4.56 18.89
CA LYS A 60 3.01 3.80 17.64
C LYS A 60 1.60 3.51 17.16
N LYS A 61 0.63 3.30 18.06
CA LYS A 61 -0.77 3.06 17.67
C LYS A 61 -1.39 4.32 17.06
N LYS A 62 -1.19 5.49 17.70
CA LYS A 62 -1.65 6.78 17.16
C LYS A 62 -0.95 7.10 15.84
N ARG A 63 0.36 6.89 15.76
CA ARG A 63 1.12 7.11 14.53
C ARG A 63 0.63 6.21 13.38
N ASN A 64 0.30 4.95 13.66
CA ASN A 64 -0.28 4.05 12.65
C ASN A 64 -1.63 4.56 12.12
N LYS A 65 -2.50 5.05 13.00
CA LYS A 65 -3.77 5.63 12.57
C LYS A 65 -3.57 6.94 11.79
N ALA A 66 -2.58 7.75 12.17
CA ALA A 66 -2.24 8.95 11.41
C ALA A 66 -1.72 8.63 9.99
N TYR A 67 -0.89 7.58 9.82
CA TYR A 67 -0.51 7.09 8.49
C TYR A 67 -1.73 6.66 7.68
N PHE A 68 -2.67 5.94 8.31
CA PHE A 68 -3.92 5.55 7.66
C PHE A 68 -4.70 6.77 7.13
N VAL A 69 -4.93 7.77 7.99
CA VAL A 69 -5.64 9.00 7.60
C VAL A 69 -4.90 9.70 6.46
N LEU A 70 -3.57 9.83 6.56
CA LEU A 70 -2.77 10.49 5.54
C LEU A 70 -2.88 9.83 4.18
N TYR A 71 -2.73 8.49 4.10
CA TYR A 71 -2.82 7.83 2.81
C TYR A 71 -4.25 7.82 2.24
N LYS A 72 -5.30 7.82 3.07
CA LYS A 72 -6.67 7.96 2.58
C LYS A 72 -6.91 9.35 1.98
N ILE A 73 -6.47 10.41 2.63
CA ILE A 73 -6.52 11.74 2.04
C ILE A 73 -5.70 11.77 0.74
N ALA A 74 -4.45 11.27 0.78
CA ALA A 74 -3.57 11.26 -0.40
C ALA A 74 -4.24 10.56 -1.60
N LYS A 75 -4.91 9.44 -1.36
CA LYS A 75 -5.66 8.70 -2.38
C LYS A 75 -6.84 9.50 -2.92
N ASN A 76 -7.64 10.10 -2.02
CA ASN A 76 -8.89 10.74 -2.38
C ASN A 76 -8.70 12.01 -3.21
N ILE A 77 -7.60 12.74 -3.00
CA ILE A 77 -7.30 14.00 -3.70
C ILE A 77 -6.04 13.94 -4.57
N ASP A 78 -5.48 12.74 -4.76
CA ASP A 78 -4.24 12.50 -5.53
C ASP A 78 -3.05 13.38 -5.06
N ASN A 79 -2.82 13.44 -3.74
CA ASN A 79 -1.83 14.34 -3.15
C ASN A 79 -0.41 13.76 -3.19
N LEU A 80 0.39 14.23 -4.15
CA LEU A 80 1.77 13.77 -4.35
C LEU A 80 2.70 14.10 -3.17
N LYS A 81 2.46 15.19 -2.42
CA LYS A 81 3.28 15.54 -1.25
C LYS A 81 3.13 14.47 -0.16
N ALA A 82 1.89 14.09 0.16
CA ALA A 82 1.62 13.02 1.12
C ALA A 82 2.19 11.68 0.65
N THR A 83 2.06 11.36 -0.64
CA THR A 83 2.62 10.14 -1.25
C THR A 83 4.14 10.08 -1.08
N LYS A 84 4.85 11.16 -1.44
CA LYS A 84 6.32 11.26 -1.29
C LYS A 84 6.75 11.16 0.18
N PHE A 85 6.01 11.83 1.09
CA PHE A 85 6.28 11.73 2.53
C PHE A 85 6.15 10.30 3.04
N LEU A 86 5.06 9.61 2.72
CA LEU A 86 4.84 8.21 3.13
C LEU A 86 5.97 7.29 2.63
N ILE A 87 6.37 7.41 1.37
CA ILE A 87 7.48 6.62 0.81
C ILE A 87 8.79 6.91 1.54
N LYS A 88 9.11 8.17 1.81
CA LYS A 88 10.30 8.55 2.56
C LYS A 88 10.28 7.99 3.99
N ARG A 89 9.12 7.94 4.64
CA ARG A 89 8.99 7.44 6.03
C ARG A 89 9.26 5.95 6.19
N ILE A 90 9.26 5.15 5.10
CA ILE A 90 9.58 3.71 5.15
C ILE A 90 10.94 3.46 5.83
N GLU A 91 11.95 4.29 5.56
CA GLU A 91 13.30 4.13 6.12
C GLU A 91 13.39 4.44 7.63
N ASN A 92 12.44 5.21 8.15
CA ASN A 92 12.44 5.69 9.55
C ASN A 92 11.47 4.93 10.46
N GLU A 93 10.56 4.14 9.90
CA GLU A 93 9.62 3.36 10.72
C GLU A 93 10.24 1.98 11.04
N THR A 94 10.26 1.64 12.32
CA THR A 94 10.89 0.40 12.80
C THR A 94 9.89 -0.70 13.16
N ASP A 95 8.63 -0.33 13.39
CA ASP A 95 7.59 -1.33 13.70
C ASP A 95 7.14 -2.02 12.41
N LYS A 96 7.38 -3.34 12.32
CA LYS A 96 7.09 -4.14 11.13
C LYS A 96 5.62 -4.11 10.70
N TYR A 97 4.68 -4.04 11.65
CA TYR A 97 3.24 -4.02 11.34
C TYR A 97 2.80 -2.68 10.79
N ILE A 98 3.39 -1.59 11.32
CA ILE A 98 3.17 -0.26 10.78
C ILE A 98 3.75 -0.16 9.37
N LEU A 99 4.98 -0.65 9.15
CA LEU A 99 5.60 -0.67 7.82
C LEU A 99 4.77 -1.44 6.79
N MET A 100 4.25 -2.62 7.15
CA MET A 100 3.37 -3.38 6.27
C MET A 100 2.11 -2.58 5.93
N SER A 101 1.43 -2.02 6.95
CA SER A 101 0.24 -1.19 6.76
C SER A 101 0.52 0.05 5.90
N MET A 102 1.70 0.68 6.07
CA MET A 102 2.12 1.81 5.22
C MET A 102 2.34 1.38 3.77
N LEU A 103 3.04 0.27 3.53
CA LEU A 103 3.29 -0.25 2.19
C LEU A 103 1.98 -0.63 1.48
N ASP A 104 1.05 -1.26 2.21
CA ASP A 104 -0.28 -1.59 1.70
C ASP A 104 -1.08 -0.32 1.35
N GLY A 105 -0.99 0.72 2.19
CA GLY A 105 -1.57 2.04 1.89
C GLY A 105 -0.93 2.71 0.68
N ILE A 106 0.41 2.70 0.57
CA ILE A 106 1.16 3.25 -0.57
C ILE A 106 0.79 2.52 -1.87
N ALA A 107 0.46 1.23 -1.81
CA ALA A 107 0.00 0.45 -2.96
C ALA A 107 -1.28 1.02 -3.60
N GLU A 108 -2.11 1.74 -2.83
CA GLU A 108 -3.34 2.38 -3.32
C GLU A 108 -3.10 3.77 -3.97
N LEU A 109 -1.91 4.34 -3.79
CA LEU A 109 -1.60 5.70 -4.22
C LEU A 109 -1.05 5.75 -5.64
N ASN A 110 -1.41 6.79 -6.40
CA ASN A 110 -0.74 7.12 -7.64
C ASN A 110 0.66 7.65 -7.36
N LYS A 111 1.63 7.16 -8.11
CA LYS A 111 3.02 7.59 -8.05
C LYS A 111 3.42 8.08 -9.44
N SER A 112 3.78 9.36 -9.55
CA SER A 112 4.28 9.92 -10.81
C SER A 112 5.58 9.23 -11.22
N GLU A 113 5.95 9.33 -12.49
CA GLU A 113 7.20 8.79 -13.02
C GLU A 113 8.43 9.29 -12.26
N GLU A 114 8.38 10.54 -11.78
CA GLU A 114 9.46 11.19 -11.02
C GLU A 114 9.47 10.82 -9.52
N THR A 115 8.53 10.00 -9.06
CA THR A 115 8.50 9.61 -7.65
C THR A 115 9.69 8.72 -7.33
N ASP A 116 10.48 9.09 -6.33
CA ASP A 116 11.57 8.25 -5.82
C ASP A 116 11.00 7.00 -5.15
N LEU A 117 11.22 5.86 -5.78
CA LEU A 117 10.77 4.53 -5.32
C LEU A 117 11.85 3.75 -4.56
N THR A 118 13.02 4.36 -4.29
CA THR A 118 14.18 3.67 -3.70
C THR A 118 13.83 2.91 -2.42
N ASN A 119 13.07 3.54 -1.51
CA ASN A 119 12.70 2.90 -0.24
C ASN A 119 11.72 1.72 -0.43
N ILE A 120 10.81 1.80 -1.41
CA ILE A 120 9.92 0.68 -1.75
C ILE A 120 10.75 -0.46 -2.36
N ILE A 121 11.62 -0.14 -3.32
CA ILE A 121 12.49 -1.13 -3.99
C ILE A 121 13.35 -1.86 -2.96
N LYS A 122 14.01 -1.12 -2.05
CA LYS A 122 14.80 -1.70 -0.96
C LYS A 122 13.96 -2.63 -0.06
N ALA A 123 12.71 -2.26 0.21
CA ALA A 123 11.80 -3.09 0.99
C ALA A 123 11.39 -4.40 0.27
N THR A 124 11.46 -4.48 -1.07
CA THR A 124 11.22 -5.73 -1.81
C THR A 124 12.30 -6.81 -1.58
N GLU A 125 13.45 -6.43 -1.04
CA GLU A 125 14.57 -7.32 -0.71
C GLU A 125 14.59 -7.71 0.78
N ASN A 126 13.57 -7.34 1.57
CA ASN A 126 13.51 -7.62 3.00
C ASN A 126 13.45 -9.14 3.28
N GLU A 127 14.17 -9.60 4.31
CA GLU A 127 14.19 -11.01 4.72
C GLU A 127 12.79 -11.53 5.12
N LYS A 128 11.97 -10.66 5.72
CA LYS A 128 10.60 -11.01 6.13
C LYS A 128 9.67 -11.00 4.93
N TRP A 129 9.10 -12.14 4.62
CA TRP A 129 8.23 -12.34 3.46
C TRP A 129 7.03 -11.38 3.42
N GLN A 130 6.42 -11.09 4.57
CA GLN A 130 5.29 -10.15 4.64
C GLN A 130 5.68 -8.76 4.13
N MET A 131 6.87 -8.29 4.53
CA MET A 131 7.40 -7.00 4.08
C MET A 131 7.64 -7.00 2.57
N ARG A 132 8.27 -8.07 2.04
CA ARG A 132 8.49 -8.20 0.59
C ARG A 132 7.19 -8.13 -0.19
N HIS A 133 6.16 -8.86 0.24
CA HIS A 133 4.88 -8.91 -0.47
C HIS A 133 4.20 -7.54 -0.48
N SER A 134 4.10 -6.86 0.68
CA SER A 134 3.56 -5.49 0.73
C SER A 134 4.38 -4.52 -0.11
N ALA A 135 5.73 -4.65 -0.12
CA ALA A 135 6.59 -3.79 -0.93
C ALA A 135 6.44 -4.04 -2.44
N ILE A 136 6.32 -5.30 -2.87
CA ILE A 136 6.04 -5.64 -4.28
C ILE A 136 4.68 -5.04 -4.69
N GLY A 137 3.66 -5.17 -3.82
CA GLY A 137 2.36 -4.55 -4.03
C GLY A 137 2.42 -3.02 -4.10
N ALA A 138 3.31 -2.38 -3.33
CA ALA A 138 3.48 -0.93 -3.32
C ALA A 138 4.11 -0.37 -4.61
N LEU A 139 4.71 -1.21 -5.45
CA LEU A 139 5.24 -0.81 -6.77
C LEU A 139 4.16 -0.66 -7.85
N LYS A 140 2.92 -1.05 -7.62
CA LYS A 140 1.82 -0.80 -8.57
C LYS A 140 1.40 0.68 -8.58
N ASN A 141 0.52 1.06 -9.52
CA ASN A 141 0.02 2.43 -9.68
C ASN A 141 1.12 3.48 -9.88
N THR A 142 2.04 3.20 -10.80
CA THR A 142 3.07 4.14 -11.26
C THR A 142 3.37 3.88 -12.74
N SER A 143 3.80 4.92 -13.45
CA SER A 143 4.35 4.81 -14.81
C SER A 143 5.88 4.62 -14.83
N SER A 144 6.50 4.47 -13.65
CA SER A 144 7.96 4.36 -13.54
C SER A 144 8.49 3.04 -14.11
N VAL A 145 9.34 3.13 -15.12
CA VAL A 145 10.06 1.99 -15.71
C VAL A 145 10.91 1.25 -14.66
N ILE A 146 11.38 1.96 -13.63
CA ILE A 146 12.19 1.37 -12.55
C ILE A 146 11.35 0.37 -11.75
N ALA A 147 10.06 0.66 -11.49
CA ALA A 147 9.16 -0.25 -10.79
C ALA A 147 8.94 -1.55 -11.58
N GLU A 148 8.64 -1.44 -12.88
CA GLU A 148 8.49 -2.62 -13.76
C GLU A 148 9.76 -3.46 -13.79
N ASN A 149 10.93 -2.82 -13.96
CA ASN A 149 12.22 -3.50 -13.99
C ASN A 149 12.51 -4.25 -12.68
N GLN A 150 12.21 -3.67 -11.52
CA GLN A 150 12.39 -4.36 -10.24
C GLN A 150 11.48 -5.59 -10.13
N ILE A 151 10.23 -5.48 -10.55
CA ILE A 151 9.30 -6.62 -10.53
C ILE A 151 9.76 -7.73 -11.48
N LEU A 152 10.23 -7.39 -12.68
CA LEU A 152 10.79 -8.36 -13.63
C LEU A 152 12.05 -9.03 -13.05
N LYS A 153 12.93 -8.28 -12.37
CA LYS A 153 14.09 -8.84 -11.66
C LYS A 153 13.65 -9.85 -10.58
N ILE A 154 12.61 -9.55 -9.81
CA ILE A 154 12.07 -10.46 -8.81
C ILE A 154 11.57 -11.74 -9.47
N LEU A 155 10.75 -11.65 -10.52
CA LEU A 155 10.21 -12.82 -11.22
C LEU A 155 11.28 -13.72 -11.85
N GLN A 156 12.41 -13.14 -12.26
CA GLN A 156 13.53 -13.90 -12.83
C GLN A 156 14.34 -14.66 -11.79
N ASN A 157 14.31 -14.22 -10.52
CA ASN A 157 15.21 -14.71 -9.47
C ASN A 157 14.48 -15.33 -8.26
N THR A 158 13.17 -15.58 -8.37
CA THR A 158 12.39 -16.15 -7.25
C THR A 158 11.73 -17.47 -7.63
N GLU A 159 11.72 -18.40 -6.68
CA GLU A 159 10.88 -19.60 -6.70
C GLU A 159 9.73 -19.49 -5.67
N ASP A 160 9.71 -18.43 -4.86
CA ASP A 160 8.67 -18.22 -3.87
C ASP A 160 7.33 -17.93 -4.56
N LYS A 161 6.36 -18.80 -4.30
CA LYS A 161 5.02 -18.74 -4.90
C LYS A 161 4.34 -17.38 -4.70
N PHE A 162 4.49 -16.79 -3.53
CA PHE A 162 3.80 -15.54 -3.21
C PHE A 162 4.52 -14.34 -3.83
N ASN A 163 5.87 -14.34 -3.86
CA ASN A 163 6.60 -13.33 -4.62
C ASN A 163 6.15 -13.33 -6.09
N ILE A 164 5.95 -14.51 -6.69
CA ILE A 164 5.44 -14.64 -8.06
C ILE A 164 4.02 -14.04 -8.17
N ILE A 165 3.10 -14.43 -7.28
CA ILE A 165 1.71 -13.96 -7.31
C ILE A 165 1.63 -12.43 -7.18
N TYR A 166 2.34 -11.85 -6.18
CA TYR A 166 2.33 -10.40 -5.97
C TYR A 166 2.98 -9.65 -7.13
N SER A 167 4.06 -10.18 -7.70
CA SER A 167 4.72 -9.60 -8.88
C SER A 167 3.81 -9.59 -10.10
N ILE A 168 3.15 -10.71 -10.40
CA ILE A 168 2.19 -10.80 -11.51
C ILE A 168 1.02 -9.84 -11.30
N SER A 169 0.50 -9.75 -10.06
CA SER A 169 -0.56 -8.79 -9.71
C SER A 169 -0.12 -7.33 -9.90
N SER A 170 1.13 -7.01 -9.60
CA SER A 170 1.66 -5.66 -9.83
C SER A 170 1.84 -5.38 -11.32
N LEU A 171 2.33 -6.34 -12.12
CA LEU A 171 2.45 -6.21 -13.57
C LEU A 171 1.09 -6.09 -14.28
N TYR A 172 0.03 -6.67 -13.73
CA TYR A 172 -1.33 -6.42 -14.21
C TYR A 172 -1.62 -4.92 -14.28
N ASN A 173 -1.14 -4.12 -13.32
CA ASN A 173 -1.37 -2.69 -13.26
C ASN A 173 -0.36 -1.87 -14.08
N ILE A 174 0.94 -2.19 -14.00
CA ILE A 174 2.00 -1.33 -14.55
C ILE A 174 2.83 -1.97 -15.66
N GLY A 175 2.65 -3.28 -15.93
CA GLY A 175 3.44 -3.98 -16.93
C GLY A 175 3.22 -3.41 -18.34
N THR A 176 4.29 -3.41 -19.12
CA THR A 176 4.30 -3.06 -20.54
C THR A 176 4.53 -4.33 -21.38
N GLU A 177 4.62 -4.19 -22.71
CA GLU A 177 4.97 -5.32 -23.60
C GLU A 177 6.26 -6.03 -23.19
N LYS A 178 7.18 -5.32 -22.55
CA LYS A 178 8.41 -5.88 -22.01
C LYS A 178 8.17 -7.00 -20.99
N SER A 179 7.05 -6.95 -20.25
CA SER A 179 6.68 -7.95 -19.27
C SER A 179 6.12 -9.23 -19.87
N ILE A 180 5.54 -9.18 -21.10
CA ILE A 180 4.83 -10.30 -21.71
C ILE A 180 5.69 -11.58 -21.80
N PRO A 181 6.93 -11.55 -22.33
CA PRO A 181 7.74 -12.78 -22.46
C PRO A 181 8.05 -13.48 -21.14
N ILE A 182 8.11 -12.71 -20.03
CA ILE A 182 8.32 -13.28 -18.69
C ILE A 182 7.02 -13.85 -18.16
N LEU A 183 5.90 -13.16 -18.33
CA LEU A 183 4.57 -13.62 -17.92
C LEU A 183 4.15 -14.90 -18.65
N GLU A 184 4.48 -15.05 -19.95
CA GLU A 184 4.18 -16.24 -20.74
C GLU A 184 4.78 -17.50 -20.15
N LYS A 185 5.93 -17.45 -19.47
CA LYS A 185 6.52 -18.60 -18.78
C LYS A 185 5.61 -19.17 -17.70
N TYR A 186 4.75 -18.33 -17.11
CA TYR A 186 3.83 -18.71 -16.03
C TYR A 186 2.50 -19.29 -16.52
N LEU A 187 2.20 -19.23 -17.82
CA LEU A 187 1.00 -19.84 -18.41
C LEU A 187 1.00 -21.38 -18.28
N ALA A 188 2.17 -22.01 -18.18
CA ALA A 188 2.34 -23.44 -17.93
C ALA A 188 2.29 -23.82 -16.44
N SER A 189 2.10 -22.86 -15.53
CA SER A 189 2.10 -23.12 -14.10
C SER A 189 0.95 -24.05 -13.69
N ARG A 190 1.28 -25.03 -12.83
CA ARG A 190 0.27 -25.92 -12.20
C ARG A 190 -0.52 -25.21 -11.12
N THR A 191 -0.04 -24.09 -10.61
CA THR A 191 -0.74 -23.26 -9.62
C THR A 191 -1.73 -22.38 -10.35
N ARG A 192 -3.03 -22.60 -10.10
CA ARG A 192 -4.14 -21.88 -10.76
C ARG A 192 -3.98 -20.36 -10.67
N ASP A 193 -3.69 -19.84 -9.47
CA ASP A 193 -3.59 -18.39 -9.24
C ASP A 193 -2.45 -17.75 -10.03
N ILE A 194 -1.33 -18.45 -10.19
CA ILE A 194 -0.19 -17.98 -11.00
C ILE A 194 -0.58 -17.98 -12.48
N LYS A 195 -1.15 -19.10 -12.98
CA LYS A 195 -1.55 -19.21 -14.38
C LYS A 195 -2.59 -18.16 -14.76
N SER A 196 -3.71 -18.11 -14.03
CA SER A 196 -4.78 -17.16 -14.34
C SER A 196 -4.35 -15.70 -14.13
N GLY A 197 -3.50 -15.43 -13.13
CA GLY A 197 -2.90 -14.11 -12.93
C GLY A 197 -2.05 -13.67 -14.13
N ALA A 198 -1.19 -14.56 -14.65
CA ALA A 198 -0.38 -14.28 -15.82
C ALA A 198 -1.22 -14.04 -17.08
N GLU A 199 -2.25 -14.87 -17.33
CA GLU A 199 -3.20 -14.69 -18.44
C GLU A 199 -3.88 -13.32 -18.36
N ASN A 200 -4.37 -12.94 -17.17
CA ASN A 200 -5.03 -11.67 -16.95
C ASN A 200 -4.07 -10.49 -17.16
N ALA A 201 -2.84 -10.57 -16.63
CA ALA A 201 -1.84 -9.52 -16.78
C ALA A 201 -1.46 -9.30 -18.25
N ILE A 202 -1.22 -10.37 -19.00
CA ILE A 202 -0.92 -10.30 -20.44
C ILE A 202 -2.09 -9.65 -21.21
N ASN A 203 -3.32 -10.08 -20.92
CA ASN A 203 -4.51 -9.53 -21.58
C ASN A 203 -4.69 -8.04 -21.27
N GLU A 204 -4.43 -7.63 -20.03
CA GLU A 204 -4.56 -6.23 -19.63
C GLU A 204 -3.46 -5.35 -20.26
N ILE A 205 -2.22 -5.84 -20.31
CA ILE A 205 -1.12 -5.16 -21.00
C ILE A 205 -1.46 -4.94 -22.48
N ARG A 206 -2.00 -5.97 -23.16
CA ARG A 206 -2.39 -5.87 -24.57
C ARG A 206 -3.55 -4.91 -24.83
N LYS A 207 -4.44 -4.69 -23.88
CA LYS A 207 -5.55 -3.71 -23.98
C LYS A 207 -5.10 -2.26 -23.83
N ARG A 208 -3.99 -2.02 -23.13
CA ARG A 208 -3.45 -0.67 -22.90
C ARG A 208 -2.69 -0.08 -24.11
N LYS A 209 -2.61 -0.82 -25.20
CA LYS A 209 -2.17 -0.34 -26.51
C LYS A 209 -3.23 0.55 -27.16
#